data_9bc93b1d72a5c452b9e739a91996fa5f
#
_entry.id   9bc93b1d72a5c452b9e739a91996fa5f
#
_cell.length_a   1.000
_cell.length_b   1.000
_cell.length_c   1.000
_cell.angle_alpha   90.00
_cell.angle_beta   90.00
_cell.angle_gamma   90.00
#
_symmetry.space_group_name_H-M   'P 1'
#
loop_
_entity.id
_entity.type
_entity.pdbx_description
1 polymer ?
#
loop_
_entity_poly.entity_id
_entity_poly.type
_entity_poly.pdbx_seq_one_letter_code
_entity_poly.pdbx_strand_id
1 'polypeptide(L)'
;MKSHLKSLILGCIALVSCNGGDPYLRSLTIPFETIAPADSVNLEELGIYDVRRIEKFGDFFAIANASGSHYLSLVNAKTMECRHVFRRGRGPGEAVSPSSFHKVGNQGVVYDHTTGTLVALQIEDSFERNEAVLDTIRSFDPTKPFPPAYLTSLGDGVIAGNYLDPDVWYSYYSSDGTLTSSLPSFSYPETQGISADCAFSLMYSSLYASNDEQNRVCVASVLCPSISFSKMTDSGLEELKRIELAPPVIIRADNRSMFSKESTTSFQGISSDEEFVSLLYSGKLISQKTSPANVCNHLVQYDWDGCPVHAYRLEKGISALCMEGNVLYGAVSCPESRLYIYELSK
;
A
#
# COMPACT_ATOMS: atom_id res chain seq x y z
N MET A 1 67.33 10.04 23.57
CA MET A 1 66.20 10.78 22.97
C MET A 1 65.09 9.77 22.67
N LYS A 2 64.02 9.77 23.49
CA LYS A 2 62.88 8.82 23.38
C LYS A 2 61.75 9.56 22.67
N SER A 3 61.36 9.13 21.49
CA SER A 3 60.22 9.65 20.77
C SER A 3 58.96 8.83 21.14
N HIS A 4 58.00 9.48 21.78
CA HIS A 4 56.68 8.92 22.09
C HIS A 4 55.79 8.99 20.87
N LEU A 5 55.49 7.82 20.30
CA LEU A 5 54.46 7.65 19.30
C LEU A 5 53.09 7.56 20.00
N LYS A 6 52.29 8.63 19.94
CA LYS A 6 50.92 8.64 20.44
C LYS A 6 50.03 7.98 19.38
N SER A 7 49.58 6.80 19.70
CA SER A 7 48.55 6.06 18.94
C SER A 7 47.22 6.77 19.12
N LEU A 8 46.66 7.33 18.05
CA LEU A 8 45.34 7.94 18.02
C LEU A 8 44.35 6.81 17.73
N ILE A 9 43.67 6.32 18.77
CA ILE A 9 42.55 5.40 18.62
C ILE A 9 41.34 6.23 18.20
N LEU A 10 41.02 6.17 16.89
CA LEU A 10 39.78 6.71 16.35
C LEU A 10 38.65 5.76 16.76
N GLY A 11 37.97 6.09 17.84
CA GLY A 11 36.75 5.38 18.25
C GLY A 11 35.65 5.69 17.26
N CYS A 12 35.26 4.70 16.43
CA CYS A 12 34.01 4.71 15.72
C CYS A 12 32.88 4.66 16.77
N ILE A 13 32.34 5.81 17.12
CA ILE A 13 31.07 5.87 17.85
C ILE A 13 30.01 5.46 16.83
N ALA A 14 29.62 4.19 16.85
CA ALA A 14 28.40 3.75 16.24
C ALA A 14 27.27 4.54 16.95
N LEU A 15 26.73 5.53 16.29
CA LEU A 15 25.49 6.19 16.68
C LEU A 15 24.40 5.12 16.56
N VAL A 16 24.18 4.38 17.64
CA VAL A 16 22.94 3.62 17.83
C VAL A 16 21.85 4.67 17.88
N SER A 17 21.23 4.91 16.74
CA SER A 17 20.02 5.72 16.63
C SER A 17 19.00 5.07 17.55
N CYS A 18 18.70 5.72 18.67
CA CYS A 18 17.56 5.37 19.51
C CYS A 18 16.29 5.55 18.65
N ASN A 19 15.84 4.49 18.00
CA ASN A 19 14.51 4.38 17.44
C ASN A 19 13.54 4.30 18.63
N GLY A 20 13.19 5.48 19.15
CA GLY A 20 12.45 5.62 20.38
C GLY A 20 11.12 4.89 20.33
N GLY A 21 11.06 3.75 20.96
CA GLY A 21 9.84 3.13 21.42
C GLY A 21 9.02 2.31 20.42
N ASP A 22 9.14 2.47 19.10
CA ASP A 22 8.30 1.78 18.11
C ASP A 22 8.63 0.27 17.99
N PRO A 23 7.67 -0.64 18.27
CA PRO A 23 7.94 -2.08 18.27
C PRO A 23 8.34 -2.62 16.90
N TYR A 24 7.74 -2.10 15.81
CA TYR A 24 8.02 -2.56 14.46
C TYR A 24 9.44 -2.17 14.04
N LEU A 25 9.82 -0.89 14.19
CA LEU A 25 11.15 -0.43 13.81
C LEU A 25 12.27 -1.09 14.62
N ARG A 26 11.98 -1.44 15.88
CA ARG A 26 12.93 -2.19 16.75
C ARG A 26 13.06 -3.66 16.38
N SER A 27 12.04 -4.26 15.77
CA SER A 27 12.08 -5.67 15.36
C SER A 27 12.92 -5.90 14.12
N LEU A 28 13.20 -4.85 13.34
CA LEU A 28 14.03 -4.93 12.14
C LEU A 28 15.49 -5.12 12.51
N THR A 29 16.08 -6.21 12.01
CA THR A 29 17.49 -6.57 12.27
C THR A 29 18.45 -5.96 11.26
N ILE A 30 17.93 -5.30 10.21
CA ILE A 30 18.68 -4.63 9.16
C ILE A 30 18.86 -3.14 9.47
N PRO A 31 19.98 -2.53 9.11
CA PRO A 31 20.21 -1.09 9.33
C PRO A 31 19.34 -0.25 8.38
N PHE A 32 18.98 0.96 8.85
CA PHE A 32 18.34 1.95 8.00
C PHE A 32 19.40 2.75 7.24
N GLU A 33 19.26 2.85 5.93
CA GLU A 33 19.97 3.80 5.09
C GLU A 33 19.16 5.09 4.96
N THR A 34 19.79 6.25 5.15
CA THR A 34 19.12 7.55 4.92
C THR A 34 19.36 7.99 3.49
N ILE A 35 18.27 8.27 2.77
CA ILE A 35 18.32 8.65 1.37
C ILE A 35 17.58 9.98 1.12
N ALA A 36 18.20 10.81 0.30
CA ALA A 36 17.60 12.05 -0.22
C ALA A 36 16.97 11.80 -1.60
N PRO A 37 15.93 12.55 -1.98
CA PRO A 37 15.42 12.45 -3.34
C PRO A 37 16.47 12.96 -4.34
N ALA A 38 16.66 12.24 -5.43
CA ALA A 38 17.53 12.63 -6.54
C ALA A 38 16.88 13.74 -7.38
N ASP A 39 15.53 13.73 -7.47
CA ASP A 39 14.75 14.72 -8.22
C ASP A 39 13.34 14.87 -7.64
N SER A 40 12.61 15.90 -8.09
CA SER A 40 11.20 16.09 -7.72
C SER A 40 10.40 16.85 -8.78
N VAL A 41 9.12 16.51 -8.88
CA VAL A 41 8.16 17.13 -9.79
C VAL A 41 7.03 17.77 -9.00
N ASN A 42 6.65 19.01 -9.33
CA ASN A 42 5.48 19.67 -8.78
C ASN A 42 4.21 19.15 -9.48
N LEU A 43 3.41 18.36 -8.76
CA LEU A 43 2.18 17.78 -9.31
C LEU A 43 1.04 18.78 -9.41
N GLU A 44 1.06 19.87 -8.64
CA GLU A 44 0.03 20.93 -8.70
C GLU A 44 0.06 21.67 -10.04
N GLU A 45 1.23 21.82 -10.65
CA GLU A 45 1.38 22.39 -11.99
C GLU A 45 0.73 21.53 -13.09
N LEU A 46 0.51 20.24 -12.77
CA LEU A 46 -0.17 19.28 -13.62
C LEU A 46 -1.66 19.13 -13.28
N GLY A 47 -2.17 19.91 -12.29
CA GLY A 47 -3.55 19.83 -11.82
C GLY A 47 -3.84 18.63 -10.91
N ILE A 48 -2.81 18.06 -10.28
CA ILE A 48 -2.91 16.90 -9.39
C ILE A 48 -2.66 17.34 -7.94
N TYR A 49 -3.67 17.27 -7.09
CA TYR A 49 -3.63 17.84 -5.73
C TYR A 49 -3.76 16.84 -4.59
N ASP A 50 -4.32 15.65 -4.84
CA ASP A 50 -4.64 14.68 -3.80
C ASP A 50 -4.33 13.26 -4.26
N VAL A 51 -3.06 12.87 -4.12
CA VAL A 51 -2.53 11.59 -4.59
C VAL A 51 -2.86 10.51 -3.57
N ARG A 52 -3.58 9.48 -4.01
CA ARG A 52 -3.87 8.29 -3.21
C ARG A 52 -2.96 7.12 -3.55
N ARG A 53 -2.72 6.91 -4.84
CA ARG A 53 -1.86 5.85 -5.34
C ARG A 53 -1.17 6.30 -6.62
N ILE A 54 0.00 5.76 -6.85
CA ILE A 54 0.79 5.95 -8.06
C ILE A 54 1.26 4.59 -8.56
N GLU A 55 1.16 4.38 -9.87
CA GLU A 55 1.71 3.21 -10.57
C GLU A 55 2.46 3.68 -11.81
N LYS A 56 3.48 2.91 -12.24
CA LYS A 56 4.25 3.23 -13.43
C LYS A 56 4.06 2.18 -14.52
N PHE A 57 3.80 2.65 -15.74
CA PHE A 57 3.55 1.84 -16.94
C PHE A 57 4.44 2.36 -18.07
N GLY A 58 5.62 1.78 -18.25
CA GLY A 58 6.58 2.28 -19.22
C GLY A 58 6.89 3.77 -19.01
N ASP A 59 6.55 4.60 -20.00
CA ASP A 59 6.78 6.05 -19.94
C ASP A 59 5.67 6.84 -19.22
N PHE A 60 4.67 6.17 -18.61
CA PHE A 60 3.54 6.84 -17.99
C PHE A 60 3.47 6.59 -16.48
N PHE A 61 3.15 7.64 -15.73
CA PHE A 61 2.61 7.51 -14.38
C PHE A 61 1.08 7.54 -14.46
N ALA A 62 0.44 6.58 -13.80
CA ALA A 62 -0.98 6.61 -13.53
C ALA A 62 -1.20 6.93 -12.05
N ILE A 63 -1.81 8.08 -11.80
CA ILE A 63 -1.99 8.64 -10.46
C ILE A 63 -3.48 8.61 -10.11
N ALA A 64 -3.83 7.82 -9.09
CA ALA A 64 -5.17 7.79 -8.55
C ALA A 64 -5.37 8.96 -7.57
N ASN A 65 -6.39 9.78 -7.85
CA ASN A 65 -6.74 10.94 -7.03
C ASN A 65 -7.78 10.53 -5.97
N ALA A 66 -7.57 10.95 -4.73
CA ALA A 66 -8.53 10.69 -3.66
C ALA A 66 -9.80 11.53 -3.83
N SER A 67 -9.69 12.74 -4.38
CA SER A 67 -10.78 13.71 -4.56
C SER A 67 -10.85 14.25 -5.99
N GLY A 68 -11.84 15.08 -6.26
CA GLY A 68 -12.02 15.71 -7.58
C GLY A 68 -12.90 14.91 -8.54
N SER A 69 -13.11 15.45 -9.73
CA SER A 69 -13.99 14.90 -10.77
C SER A 69 -13.38 13.71 -11.53
N HIS A 70 -12.06 13.58 -11.52
CA HIS A 70 -11.35 12.49 -12.18
C HIS A 70 -10.67 11.60 -11.15
N TYR A 71 -10.86 10.30 -11.29
CA TYR A 71 -10.21 9.32 -10.45
C TYR A 71 -8.75 9.11 -10.84
N LEU A 72 -8.45 9.09 -12.14
CA LEU A 72 -7.10 8.86 -12.63
C LEU A 72 -6.60 10.04 -13.47
N SER A 73 -5.31 10.34 -13.27
CA SER A 73 -4.50 11.23 -14.10
C SER A 73 -3.34 10.43 -14.66
N LEU A 74 -3.12 10.52 -15.97
CA LEU A 74 -1.98 9.94 -16.66
C LEU A 74 -0.97 11.03 -16.96
N VAL A 75 0.29 10.82 -16.56
CA VAL A 75 1.39 11.77 -16.80
C VAL A 75 2.47 11.07 -17.60
N ASN A 76 2.81 11.61 -18.75
CA ASN A 76 3.95 11.14 -19.52
C ASN A 76 5.25 11.58 -18.82
N ALA A 77 6.07 10.65 -18.36
CA ALA A 77 7.27 10.91 -17.58
C ALA A 77 8.38 11.67 -18.33
N LYS A 78 8.36 11.64 -19.67
CA LYS A 78 9.36 12.33 -20.52
C LYS A 78 8.96 13.77 -20.85
N THR A 79 7.68 13.98 -21.15
CA THR A 79 7.17 15.30 -21.57
C THR A 79 6.51 16.07 -20.46
N MET A 80 6.18 15.43 -19.36
CA MET A 80 5.39 15.94 -18.24
C MET A 80 3.98 16.40 -18.65
N GLU A 81 3.49 15.96 -19.84
CA GLU A 81 2.12 16.17 -20.24
C GLU A 81 1.17 15.34 -19.38
N CYS A 82 0.09 15.97 -18.90
CA CYS A 82 -0.91 15.33 -18.05
C CYS A 82 -2.27 15.25 -18.74
N ARG A 83 -2.95 14.11 -18.59
CA ARG A 83 -4.33 13.88 -19.02
C ARG A 83 -5.15 13.33 -17.85
N HIS A 84 -6.31 13.95 -17.59
CA HIS A 84 -7.25 13.49 -16.58
C HIS A 84 -8.32 12.62 -17.24
N VAL A 85 -8.19 11.30 -17.15
CA VAL A 85 -8.88 10.38 -18.08
C VAL A 85 -10.09 9.65 -17.51
N PHE A 86 -10.08 9.24 -16.24
CA PHE A 86 -11.13 8.39 -15.67
C PHE A 86 -12.02 9.20 -14.71
N ARG A 87 -13.24 9.51 -15.15
CA ARG A 87 -14.17 10.36 -14.38
C ARG A 87 -14.91 9.57 -13.29
N ARG A 88 -15.27 10.27 -12.25
CA ARG A 88 -16.25 9.81 -11.25
C ARG A 88 -17.64 10.13 -11.75
N GLY A 89 -18.50 9.11 -11.89
CA GLY A 89 -19.84 9.29 -12.39
C GLY A 89 -20.53 7.98 -12.74
N ARG A 90 -21.65 8.06 -13.46
CA ARG A 90 -22.49 6.93 -13.88
C ARG A 90 -22.61 6.78 -15.39
N GLY A 91 -21.86 7.60 -16.14
CA GLY A 91 -21.82 7.54 -17.58
C GLY A 91 -20.94 6.42 -18.14
N PRO A 92 -20.98 6.17 -19.44
CA PRO A 92 -20.02 5.26 -20.09
C PRO A 92 -18.59 5.72 -19.84
N GLY A 93 -17.70 4.81 -19.44
CA GLY A 93 -16.30 5.13 -19.12
C GLY A 93 -16.10 5.86 -17.79
N GLU A 94 -17.12 5.93 -16.93
CA GLU A 94 -17.05 6.52 -15.59
C GLU A 94 -17.18 5.44 -14.51
N ALA A 95 -16.69 5.73 -13.29
CA ALA A 95 -16.85 4.87 -12.12
C ALA A 95 -17.56 5.61 -10.99
N VAL A 96 -18.48 4.95 -10.30
CA VAL A 96 -19.26 5.53 -9.19
C VAL A 96 -18.39 5.69 -7.96
N SER A 97 -17.72 4.63 -7.57
CA SER A 97 -16.89 4.56 -6.35
C SER A 97 -15.63 3.73 -6.62
N PRO A 98 -14.71 4.22 -7.47
CA PRO A 98 -13.46 3.52 -7.70
C PRO A 98 -12.65 3.50 -6.39
N SER A 99 -12.28 2.32 -5.94
CA SER A 99 -11.70 2.12 -4.61
C SER A 99 -10.33 1.51 -4.64
N SER A 100 -10.06 0.63 -5.60
CA SER A 100 -8.77 -0.01 -5.76
C SER A 100 -8.19 0.30 -7.14
N PHE A 101 -6.91 0.60 -7.18
CA PHE A 101 -6.13 0.75 -8.41
C PHE A 101 -4.81 0.03 -8.23
N HIS A 102 -4.47 -0.85 -9.14
CA HIS A 102 -3.23 -1.61 -9.13
C HIS A 102 -2.81 -1.98 -10.55
N LYS A 103 -1.54 -2.35 -10.68
CA LYS A 103 -0.95 -2.78 -11.95
C LYS A 103 -1.08 -4.29 -12.10
N VAL A 104 -1.51 -4.75 -13.29
CA VAL A 104 -1.46 -6.16 -13.71
C VAL A 104 -0.85 -6.21 -15.11
N GLY A 105 0.35 -6.74 -15.22
CA GLY A 105 1.11 -6.67 -16.47
C GLY A 105 1.29 -5.21 -16.92
N ASN A 106 0.80 -4.87 -18.11
CA ASN A 106 0.86 -3.50 -18.65
C ASN A 106 -0.48 -2.74 -18.56
N GLN A 107 -1.43 -3.24 -17.76
CA GLN A 107 -2.75 -2.63 -17.59
C GLN A 107 -2.93 -2.09 -16.18
N GLY A 108 -3.63 -0.96 -16.07
CA GLY A 108 -4.11 -0.44 -14.80
C GLY A 108 -5.47 -1.05 -14.47
N VAL A 109 -5.57 -1.79 -13.37
CA VAL A 109 -6.84 -2.41 -12.96
C VAL A 109 -7.51 -1.55 -11.92
N VAL A 110 -8.79 -1.21 -12.16
CA VAL A 110 -9.64 -0.41 -11.26
C VAL A 110 -10.83 -1.26 -10.81
N TYR A 111 -11.10 -1.23 -9.52
CA TYR A 111 -12.29 -1.82 -8.94
C TYR A 111 -13.27 -0.74 -8.49
N ASP A 112 -14.50 -0.80 -9.00
CA ASP A 112 -15.63 0.00 -8.52
C ASP A 112 -16.48 -0.85 -7.58
N HIS A 113 -16.38 -0.61 -6.28
CA HIS A 113 -17.06 -1.42 -5.27
C HIS A 113 -18.58 -1.20 -5.24
N THR A 114 -19.09 -0.08 -5.76
CA THR A 114 -20.54 0.17 -5.81
C THR A 114 -21.20 -0.65 -6.88
N THR A 115 -20.53 -0.86 -8.00
CA THR A 115 -21.05 -1.66 -9.13
C THR A 115 -20.55 -3.10 -9.08
N GLY A 116 -19.57 -3.40 -8.23
CA GLY A 116 -18.90 -4.70 -8.20
C GLY A 116 -18.15 -4.99 -9.51
N THR A 117 -17.64 -3.95 -10.19
CA THR A 117 -17.02 -4.10 -11.49
C THR A 117 -15.52 -3.90 -11.44
N LEU A 118 -14.78 -4.82 -12.04
CA LEU A 118 -13.34 -4.75 -12.25
C LEU A 118 -13.06 -4.44 -13.71
N VAL A 119 -12.37 -3.35 -13.97
CA VAL A 119 -12.03 -2.90 -15.33
C VAL A 119 -10.53 -2.77 -15.51
N ALA A 120 -10.03 -3.10 -16.72
CA ALA A 120 -8.68 -2.79 -17.16
C ALA A 120 -8.67 -1.48 -17.92
N LEU A 121 -7.78 -0.59 -17.55
CA LEU A 121 -7.49 0.65 -18.25
C LEU A 121 -6.30 0.44 -19.19
N GLN A 122 -6.51 0.73 -20.48
CA GLN A 122 -5.47 0.76 -21.50
C GLN A 122 -4.74 2.11 -21.40
N ILE A 123 -3.54 2.12 -20.83
CA ILE A 123 -2.85 3.36 -20.41
C ILE A 123 -2.52 4.26 -21.61
N GLU A 124 -1.83 3.75 -22.62
CA GLU A 124 -1.39 4.51 -23.79
C GLU A 124 -2.59 5.03 -24.58
N ASP A 125 -3.54 4.16 -24.91
CA ASP A 125 -4.77 4.52 -25.65
C ASP A 125 -5.58 5.58 -24.90
N SER A 126 -5.67 5.46 -23.57
CA SER A 126 -6.38 6.43 -22.73
C SER A 126 -5.67 7.79 -22.72
N PHE A 127 -4.34 7.80 -22.71
CA PHE A 127 -3.58 9.04 -22.81
C PHE A 127 -3.77 9.69 -24.18
N GLU A 128 -3.64 8.94 -25.29
CA GLU A 128 -3.77 9.47 -26.63
C GLU A 128 -5.18 10.04 -26.91
N ARG A 129 -6.23 9.34 -26.46
CA ARG A 129 -7.63 9.75 -26.66
C ARG A 129 -8.10 10.81 -25.67
N ASN A 130 -7.34 11.07 -24.59
CA ASN A 130 -7.73 11.92 -23.48
C ASN A 130 -9.07 11.49 -22.83
N GLU A 131 -9.30 10.20 -22.78
CA GLU A 131 -10.48 9.56 -22.15
C GLU A 131 -10.12 8.15 -21.68
N ALA A 132 -10.88 7.59 -20.73
CA ALA A 132 -10.64 6.23 -20.26
C ALA A 132 -11.03 5.19 -21.32
N VAL A 133 -10.06 4.44 -21.82
CA VAL A 133 -10.28 3.25 -22.67
C VAL A 133 -10.27 2.03 -21.76
N LEU A 134 -11.44 1.44 -21.57
CA LEU A 134 -11.71 0.42 -20.56
C LEU A 134 -12.16 -0.88 -21.20
N ASP A 135 -11.63 -1.99 -20.67
CA ASP A 135 -12.16 -3.34 -20.90
C ASP A 135 -12.72 -3.87 -19.57
N THR A 136 -13.94 -4.40 -19.58
CA THR A 136 -14.51 -5.03 -18.41
C THR A 136 -13.86 -6.41 -18.23
N ILE A 137 -13.05 -6.56 -17.15
CA ILE A 137 -12.47 -7.84 -16.78
C ILE A 137 -13.53 -8.74 -16.15
N ARG A 138 -14.31 -8.15 -15.20
CA ARG A 138 -15.28 -8.90 -14.38
C ARG A 138 -16.36 -7.99 -13.82
N SER A 139 -17.56 -8.57 -13.67
CA SER A 139 -18.62 -8.01 -12.84
C SER A 139 -19.01 -9.06 -11.80
N PHE A 140 -18.96 -8.70 -10.53
CA PHE A 140 -19.43 -9.55 -9.46
C PHE A 140 -20.96 -9.50 -9.37
N ASP A 141 -21.57 -10.63 -9.04
CA ASP A 141 -23.03 -10.71 -8.86
C ASP A 141 -23.46 -9.88 -7.64
N PRO A 142 -24.25 -8.81 -7.81
CA PRO A 142 -24.63 -7.94 -6.70
C PRO A 142 -25.60 -8.64 -5.70
N THR A 143 -26.11 -9.81 -6.03
CA THR A 143 -26.97 -10.61 -5.12
C THR A 143 -26.17 -11.53 -4.21
N LYS A 144 -24.87 -11.65 -4.43
CA LYS A 144 -23.93 -12.45 -3.64
C LYS A 144 -22.97 -11.55 -2.87
N PRO A 145 -22.39 -12.04 -1.75
CA PRO A 145 -21.24 -11.39 -1.16
C PRO A 145 -20.11 -11.29 -2.19
N PHE A 146 -19.61 -10.08 -2.43
CA PHE A 146 -18.51 -9.83 -3.35
C PHE A 146 -17.39 -9.03 -2.64
N PRO A 147 -16.17 -8.97 -3.21
CA PRO A 147 -15.05 -8.33 -2.56
C PRO A 147 -15.35 -6.91 -2.08
N PRO A 148 -14.89 -6.52 -0.88
CA PRO A 148 -15.01 -5.16 -0.37
C PRO A 148 -14.14 -4.19 -1.16
N ALA A 149 -14.13 -2.92 -0.76
CA ALA A 149 -13.59 -1.81 -1.51
C ALA A 149 -12.11 -1.91 -1.94
N TYR A 150 -11.27 -2.68 -1.22
CA TYR A 150 -9.85 -2.80 -1.54
C TYR A 150 -9.51 -4.25 -1.87
N LEU A 151 -8.85 -4.44 -3.01
CA LEU A 151 -8.43 -5.74 -3.50
C LEU A 151 -7.17 -5.63 -4.36
N THR A 152 -6.53 -6.76 -4.62
CA THR A 152 -5.52 -6.95 -5.68
C THR A 152 -5.86 -8.19 -6.49
N SER A 153 -5.44 -8.24 -7.75
CA SER A 153 -5.57 -9.43 -8.59
C SER A 153 -4.53 -10.48 -8.21
N LEU A 154 -4.86 -11.75 -8.35
CA LEU A 154 -3.93 -12.88 -8.27
C LEU A 154 -4.40 -13.98 -9.21
N GLY A 155 -3.63 -14.25 -10.24
CA GLY A 155 -4.05 -15.15 -11.32
C GLY A 155 -5.36 -14.70 -11.95
N ASP A 156 -6.32 -15.59 -12.04
CA ASP A 156 -7.67 -15.32 -12.54
C ASP A 156 -8.65 -14.84 -11.46
N GLY A 157 -8.21 -14.73 -10.21
CA GLY A 157 -9.01 -14.31 -9.06
C GLY A 157 -8.57 -12.96 -8.46
N VAL A 158 -9.08 -12.69 -7.25
CA VAL A 158 -8.72 -11.50 -6.48
C VAL A 158 -8.56 -11.84 -5.00
N ILE A 159 -7.64 -11.11 -4.36
CA ILE A 159 -7.48 -11.08 -2.90
C ILE A 159 -8.13 -9.83 -2.37
N ALA A 160 -8.96 -9.97 -1.35
CA ALA A 160 -9.63 -8.85 -0.69
C ALA A 160 -9.79 -9.11 0.80
N GLY A 161 -9.92 -8.05 1.61
CA GLY A 161 -10.28 -8.16 3.01
C GLY A 161 -11.65 -8.82 3.16
N ASN A 162 -11.82 -9.57 4.24
CA ASN A 162 -13.11 -10.15 4.57
C ASN A 162 -13.82 -9.27 5.61
N TYR A 163 -15.06 -8.89 5.34
CA TYR A 163 -15.88 -8.08 6.25
C TYR A 163 -17.11 -8.84 6.77
N LEU A 164 -17.31 -10.05 6.28
CA LEU A 164 -18.47 -10.89 6.67
C LEU A 164 -18.17 -11.73 7.91
N ASP A 165 -16.91 -12.07 8.12
CA ASP A 165 -16.45 -12.91 9.19
C ASP A 165 -15.31 -12.21 9.98
N PRO A 166 -15.54 -11.83 11.25
CA PRO A 166 -14.53 -11.15 12.06
C PRO A 166 -13.31 -12.04 12.37
N ASP A 167 -13.42 -13.34 12.19
CA ASP A 167 -12.34 -14.29 12.40
C ASP A 167 -11.45 -14.48 11.16
N VAL A 168 -11.77 -13.77 10.06
CA VAL A 168 -11.04 -13.82 8.79
C VAL A 168 -10.43 -12.45 8.48
N TRP A 169 -9.13 -12.43 8.14
CA TRP A 169 -8.47 -11.20 7.72
C TRP A 169 -8.70 -10.91 6.24
N TYR A 170 -8.36 -11.86 5.37
CA TYR A 170 -8.56 -11.72 3.94
C TYR A 170 -8.84 -13.06 3.26
N SER A 171 -9.39 -12.96 2.07
CA SER A 171 -9.87 -14.12 1.31
C SER A 171 -9.47 -14.02 -0.15
N TYR A 172 -9.40 -15.18 -0.79
CA TYR A 172 -9.35 -15.31 -2.23
C TYR A 172 -10.72 -15.61 -2.80
N TYR A 173 -11.07 -14.85 -3.81
CA TYR A 173 -12.29 -15.01 -4.60
C TYR A 173 -11.88 -15.43 -6.02
N SER A 174 -12.40 -16.55 -6.48
CA SER A 174 -12.15 -17.07 -7.83
C SER A 174 -12.75 -16.18 -8.92
N SER A 175 -12.51 -16.54 -10.18
CA SER A 175 -12.95 -15.77 -11.33
C SER A 175 -14.47 -15.58 -11.41
N ASP A 176 -15.26 -16.47 -10.87
CA ASP A 176 -16.73 -16.33 -10.77
C ASP A 176 -17.21 -15.55 -9.54
N GLY A 177 -16.27 -15.04 -8.71
CA GLY A 177 -16.56 -14.32 -7.48
C GLY A 177 -16.87 -15.20 -6.28
N THR A 178 -16.69 -16.53 -6.40
CA THR A 178 -16.88 -17.44 -5.28
C THR A 178 -15.71 -17.33 -4.30
N LEU A 179 -16.03 -17.18 -3.00
CA LEU A 179 -15.03 -17.27 -1.94
C LEU A 179 -14.55 -18.72 -1.83
N THR A 180 -13.26 -18.94 -2.06
CA THR A 180 -12.69 -20.29 -2.12
C THR A 180 -11.68 -20.58 -1.01
N SER A 181 -11.03 -19.54 -0.47
CA SER A 181 -10.04 -19.70 0.59
C SER A 181 -9.92 -18.44 1.42
N SER A 182 -9.58 -18.60 2.71
CA SER A 182 -9.49 -17.49 3.65
C SER A 182 -8.33 -17.71 4.62
N LEU A 183 -7.72 -16.61 5.08
CA LEU A 183 -6.76 -16.64 6.16
C LEU A 183 -7.31 -15.98 7.42
N PRO A 184 -6.95 -16.52 8.61
CA PRO A 184 -7.53 -16.08 9.87
C PRO A 184 -7.13 -14.63 10.19
N SER A 185 -7.99 -13.99 10.98
CA SER A 185 -7.79 -12.67 11.57
C SER A 185 -6.56 -12.64 12.49
N PHE A 186 -6.31 -11.49 13.10
CA PHE A 186 -5.17 -11.30 14.00
C PHE A 186 -5.27 -12.18 15.25
N SER A 187 -4.11 -12.69 15.71
CA SER A 187 -4.01 -13.52 16.89
C SER A 187 -3.99 -12.72 18.21
N TYR A 188 -4.07 -11.39 18.16
CA TYR A 188 -4.06 -10.57 19.37
C TYR A 188 -5.29 -10.82 20.24
N PRO A 189 -5.10 -11.09 21.55
CA PRO A 189 -6.23 -11.23 22.48
C PRO A 189 -7.16 -10.02 22.50
N GLU A 190 -6.61 -8.82 22.28
CA GLU A 190 -7.34 -7.55 22.24
C GLU A 190 -8.35 -7.47 21.10
N THR A 191 -8.14 -8.22 20.01
CA THR A 191 -9.05 -8.25 18.86
C THR A 191 -10.15 -9.30 18.99
N GLN A 192 -10.09 -10.18 20.01
CA GLN A 192 -11.12 -11.17 20.21
C GLN A 192 -12.40 -10.56 20.78
N GLY A 193 -13.54 -10.97 20.24
CA GLY A 193 -14.87 -10.49 20.67
C GLY A 193 -15.08 -8.99 20.45
N ILE A 194 -14.41 -8.39 19.48
CA ILE A 194 -14.70 -7.00 19.04
C ILE A 194 -16.03 -6.96 18.27
N SER A 195 -16.68 -5.78 18.28
CA SER A 195 -17.89 -5.60 17.48
C SER A 195 -17.60 -5.75 15.99
N ALA A 196 -18.60 -6.20 15.22
CA ALA A 196 -18.49 -6.38 13.78
C ALA A 196 -17.99 -5.11 13.06
N ASP A 197 -18.47 -3.93 13.48
CA ASP A 197 -18.04 -2.64 12.91
C ASP A 197 -16.53 -2.38 13.14
N CYS A 198 -16.01 -2.75 14.31
CA CYS A 198 -14.58 -2.60 14.62
C CYS A 198 -13.74 -3.62 13.86
N ALA A 199 -14.20 -4.89 13.80
CA ALA A 199 -13.57 -5.93 12.99
C ALA A 199 -13.53 -5.53 11.52
N PHE A 200 -14.66 -5.06 10.98
CA PHE A 200 -14.73 -4.54 9.62
C PHE A 200 -13.69 -3.43 9.38
N SER A 201 -13.61 -2.42 10.25
CA SER A 201 -12.65 -1.33 10.11
C SER A 201 -11.21 -1.83 10.11
N LEU A 202 -10.88 -2.84 10.93
CA LEU A 202 -9.56 -3.45 11.03
C LEU A 202 -9.18 -4.20 9.75
N MET A 203 -10.10 -5.01 9.20
CA MET A 203 -9.88 -5.79 7.98
C MET A 203 -9.90 -4.92 6.73
N TYR A 204 -10.81 -3.95 6.66
CA TYR A 204 -10.94 -3.01 5.57
C TYR A 204 -9.68 -2.14 5.40
N SER A 205 -9.05 -1.76 6.52
CA SER A 205 -7.85 -0.94 6.54
C SER A 205 -6.59 -1.78 6.27
N SER A 206 -6.55 -2.48 5.14
CA SER A 206 -5.40 -3.28 4.70
C SER A 206 -4.93 -2.89 3.31
N LEU A 207 -3.64 -3.08 3.07
CA LEU A 207 -2.97 -2.89 1.79
C LEU A 207 -2.64 -4.27 1.21
N TYR A 208 -2.73 -4.40 -0.10
CA TYR A 208 -2.57 -5.66 -0.80
C TYR A 208 -1.54 -5.52 -1.91
N ALA A 209 -0.66 -6.50 -2.03
CA ALA A 209 0.23 -6.70 -3.17
C ALA A 209 0.26 -8.18 -3.56
N SER A 210 0.45 -8.45 -4.83
CA SER A 210 0.52 -9.80 -5.40
C SER A 210 1.68 -9.93 -6.37
N ASN A 211 2.15 -11.16 -6.51
CA ASN A 211 3.09 -11.60 -7.53
C ASN A 211 2.50 -12.84 -8.19
N ASP A 212 1.96 -12.67 -9.39
CA ASP A 212 1.30 -13.74 -10.14
C ASP A 212 2.26 -14.85 -10.55
N GLU A 213 3.51 -14.52 -10.93
CA GLU A 213 4.50 -15.50 -11.36
C GLU A 213 4.87 -16.47 -10.24
N GLN A 214 4.93 -15.96 -9.00
CA GLN A 214 5.27 -16.76 -7.83
C GLN A 214 4.03 -17.26 -7.07
N ASN A 215 2.81 -16.87 -7.48
CA ASN A 215 1.57 -17.10 -6.74
C ASN A 215 1.62 -16.58 -5.29
N ARG A 216 2.22 -15.41 -5.08
CA ARG A 216 2.45 -14.83 -3.76
C ARG A 216 1.54 -13.63 -3.49
N VAL A 217 1.23 -13.44 -2.21
CA VAL A 217 0.45 -12.31 -1.71
C VAL A 217 1.10 -11.75 -0.46
N CYS A 218 1.12 -10.44 -0.36
CA CYS A 218 1.41 -9.71 0.87
C CYS A 218 0.22 -8.85 1.25
N VAL A 219 -0.19 -8.96 2.51
CA VAL A 219 -1.25 -8.12 3.09
C VAL A 219 -0.69 -7.43 4.32
N ALA A 220 -0.82 -6.10 4.38
CA ALA A 220 -0.30 -5.29 5.47
C ALA A 220 -1.41 -4.42 6.07
N SER A 221 -1.55 -4.42 7.41
CA SER A 221 -2.59 -3.64 8.08
C SER A 221 -2.20 -2.18 8.26
N VAL A 222 -3.17 -1.28 8.02
CA VAL A 222 -3.02 0.16 8.24
C VAL A 222 -3.09 0.53 9.73
N LEU A 223 -3.80 -0.24 10.54
CA LEU A 223 -4.15 0.11 11.93
C LEU A 223 -3.30 -0.58 13.01
N CYS A 224 -2.50 -1.55 12.63
CA CYS A 224 -1.56 -2.21 13.52
C CYS A 224 -0.37 -2.76 12.71
N PRO A 225 0.84 -2.90 13.31
CA PRO A 225 2.01 -3.40 12.59
C PRO A 225 1.93 -4.92 12.39
N SER A 226 1.01 -5.32 11.50
CA SER A 226 0.78 -6.71 11.11
C SER A 226 0.94 -6.87 9.61
N ILE A 227 1.67 -7.91 9.22
CA ILE A 227 1.93 -8.28 7.82
C ILE A 227 1.71 -9.78 7.69
N SER A 228 1.06 -10.21 6.62
CA SER A 228 0.95 -11.62 6.23
C SER A 228 1.53 -11.82 4.82
N PHE A 229 2.40 -12.80 4.69
CA PHE A 229 2.88 -13.32 3.41
C PHE A 229 2.26 -14.69 3.20
N SER A 230 1.65 -14.91 2.06
CA SER A 230 1.00 -16.17 1.72
C SER A 230 1.25 -16.57 0.28
N LYS A 231 0.96 -17.83 -0.01
CA LYS A 231 1.05 -18.42 -1.33
C LYS A 231 -0.29 -19.04 -1.70
N MET A 232 -0.71 -18.86 -2.96
CA MET A 232 -1.80 -19.64 -3.53
C MET A 232 -1.29 -21.00 -3.96
N THR A 233 -1.98 -22.05 -3.50
CA THR A 233 -1.74 -23.44 -3.84
C THR A 233 -3.01 -24.07 -4.38
N ASP A 234 -2.95 -25.32 -4.87
CA ASP A 234 -4.14 -26.05 -5.31
C ASP A 234 -5.17 -26.27 -4.20
N SER A 235 -4.73 -26.22 -2.93
CA SER A 235 -5.60 -26.37 -1.75
C SER A 235 -6.11 -25.02 -1.21
N GLY A 236 -5.69 -23.89 -1.78
CA GLY A 236 -6.06 -22.53 -1.36
C GLY A 236 -4.88 -21.72 -0.84
N LEU A 237 -5.18 -20.66 -0.09
CA LEU A 237 -4.16 -19.79 0.52
C LEU A 237 -3.43 -20.54 1.65
N GLU A 238 -2.11 -20.57 1.56
CA GLU A 238 -1.22 -21.06 2.59
C GLU A 238 -0.39 -19.90 3.14
N GLU A 239 -0.47 -19.65 4.45
CA GLU A 239 0.33 -18.61 5.09
C GLU A 239 1.77 -19.08 5.27
N LEU A 240 2.72 -18.32 4.71
CA LEU A 240 4.15 -18.59 4.79
C LEU A 240 4.76 -17.94 6.02
N LYS A 241 4.37 -16.70 6.28
CA LYS A 241 4.87 -15.92 7.40
C LYS A 241 3.85 -14.87 7.83
N ARG A 242 3.71 -14.76 9.13
CA ARG A 242 2.96 -13.69 9.78
C ARG A 242 3.85 -12.90 10.73
N ILE A 243 3.75 -11.60 10.66
CA ILE A 243 4.43 -10.65 11.55
C ILE A 243 3.34 -9.89 12.28
N GLU A 244 3.25 -10.05 13.59
CA GLU A 244 2.33 -9.33 14.48
C GLU A 244 3.14 -8.79 15.65
N LEU A 245 3.30 -7.46 15.76
CA LEU A 245 4.25 -6.86 16.69
C LEU A 245 3.61 -6.06 17.81
N ALA A 246 2.46 -5.45 17.55
CA ALA A 246 1.72 -4.71 18.58
C ALA A 246 0.22 -4.73 18.26
N PRO A 247 -0.63 -5.07 19.25
CA PRO A 247 -2.07 -5.02 19.05
C PRO A 247 -2.56 -3.58 18.88
N PRO A 248 -3.68 -3.38 18.19
CA PRO A 248 -4.35 -2.09 18.21
C PRO A 248 -4.92 -1.82 19.61
N VAL A 249 -4.94 -0.57 20.04
CA VAL A 249 -5.59 -0.19 21.30
C VAL A 249 -7.09 -0.03 21.04
N ILE A 250 -7.90 -0.93 21.60
CA ILE A 250 -9.35 -0.98 21.39
C ILE A 250 -10.07 -0.55 22.65
N ILE A 251 -10.95 0.44 22.51
CA ILE A 251 -11.88 0.88 23.55
C ILE A 251 -13.19 0.12 23.35
N ARG A 252 -13.71 -0.48 24.44
CA ARG A 252 -15.00 -1.17 24.46
C ARG A 252 -15.96 -0.42 25.38
N ALA A 253 -17.09 -0.01 24.81
CA ALA A 253 -18.15 0.70 25.55
C ALA A 253 -19.51 0.36 24.94
N ASP A 254 -20.52 0.08 25.77
CA ASP A 254 -21.93 -0.10 25.36
C ASP A 254 -22.12 -1.08 24.18
N ASN A 255 -21.49 -2.26 24.25
CA ASN A 255 -21.48 -3.29 23.21
C ASN A 255 -20.83 -2.86 21.86
N ARG A 256 -20.11 -1.75 21.86
CA ARG A 256 -19.34 -1.30 20.69
C ARG A 256 -17.84 -1.34 20.99
N SER A 257 -17.09 -1.56 19.93
CA SER A 257 -15.63 -1.47 19.97
C SER A 257 -15.19 -0.37 19.00
N MET A 258 -14.16 0.38 19.35
CA MET A 258 -13.58 1.40 18.47
C MET A 258 -12.06 1.49 18.71
N PHE A 259 -11.33 1.92 17.72
CA PHE A 259 -9.90 2.19 17.87
C PHE A 259 -9.67 3.42 18.74
N SER A 260 -8.81 3.26 19.74
CA SER A 260 -8.33 4.39 20.52
C SER A 260 -7.49 5.34 19.66
N LYS A 261 -7.49 6.62 20.02
CA LYS A 261 -6.54 7.59 19.49
C LYS A 261 -5.07 7.28 19.83
N GLU A 262 -4.83 6.36 20.76
CA GLU A 262 -3.52 5.84 21.13
C GLU A 262 -3.07 4.67 20.25
N SER A 263 -3.94 4.14 19.39
CA SER A 263 -3.55 3.16 18.38
C SER A 263 -2.57 3.77 17.39
N THR A 264 -1.60 2.97 16.97
CA THR A 264 -0.59 3.37 15.98
C THR A 264 -1.14 3.17 14.57
N THR A 265 -0.99 4.17 13.70
CA THR A 265 -1.13 3.95 12.26
C THR A 265 0.14 3.26 11.78
N SER A 266 -0.03 2.19 11.02
CA SER A 266 1.05 1.32 10.61
C SER A 266 1.43 1.56 9.14
N PHE A 267 1.10 0.64 8.27
CA PHE A 267 1.47 0.74 6.85
C PHE A 267 0.52 1.67 6.10
N GLN A 268 1.06 2.58 5.30
CA GLN A 268 0.27 3.58 4.57
C GLN A 268 0.41 3.46 3.06
N GLY A 269 1.36 2.66 2.59
CA GLY A 269 1.58 2.40 1.18
C GLY A 269 2.25 1.05 0.96
N ILE A 270 1.95 0.44 -0.17
CA ILE A 270 2.53 -0.82 -0.63
C ILE A 270 2.80 -0.73 -2.14
N SER A 271 3.93 -1.22 -2.54
CA SER A 271 4.30 -1.47 -3.94
C SER A 271 5.08 -2.77 -4.02
N SER A 272 5.02 -3.45 -5.13
CA SER A 272 5.76 -4.70 -5.32
C SER A 272 6.28 -4.84 -6.74
N ASP A 273 7.34 -5.62 -6.86
CA ASP A 273 7.89 -6.11 -8.12
C ASP A 273 8.13 -7.63 -8.02
N GLU A 274 8.91 -8.18 -8.95
CA GLU A 274 9.21 -9.62 -9.00
C GLU A 274 10.00 -10.10 -7.78
N GLU A 275 10.86 -9.23 -7.19
CA GLU A 275 11.78 -9.59 -6.12
C GLU A 275 11.27 -9.17 -4.74
N PHE A 276 10.65 -7.99 -4.63
CA PHE A 276 10.37 -7.35 -3.35
C PHE A 276 8.94 -6.84 -3.19
N VAL A 277 8.53 -6.78 -1.93
CA VAL A 277 7.38 -5.99 -1.46
C VAL A 277 7.92 -4.81 -0.66
N SER A 278 7.59 -3.61 -1.09
CA SER A 278 7.99 -2.34 -0.47
C SER A 278 6.83 -1.79 0.35
N LEU A 279 7.04 -1.63 1.66
CA LEU A 279 6.04 -1.15 2.61
C LEU A 279 6.46 0.20 3.19
N LEU A 280 5.56 1.17 3.10
CA LEU A 280 5.73 2.50 3.66
C LEU A 280 5.12 2.54 5.07
N TYR A 281 5.95 2.76 6.09
CA TYR A 281 5.56 2.69 7.50
C TYR A 281 5.47 4.07 8.16
N SER A 282 4.39 4.29 8.93
CA SER A 282 4.10 5.53 9.65
C SER A 282 4.63 5.51 11.10
N GLY A 283 4.19 4.56 11.91
CA GLY A 283 4.47 4.49 13.35
C GLY A 283 3.87 5.62 14.19
N LYS A 284 2.99 6.46 13.62
CA LYS A 284 2.36 7.60 14.31
C LYS A 284 1.08 7.18 15.02
N LEU A 285 0.84 7.73 16.20
CA LEU A 285 -0.45 7.55 16.87
C LEU A 285 -1.59 8.20 16.06
N ILE A 286 -2.79 7.61 16.15
CA ILE A 286 -4.00 8.21 15.53
C ILE A 286 -4.23 9.62 16.06
N SER A 287 -3.95 9.90 17.34
CA SER A 287 -4.02 11.24 17.95
C SER A 287 -3.02 12.24 17.36
N GLN A 288 -1.91 11.75 16.80
CA GLN A 288 -0.86 12.56 16.20
C GLN A 288 -1.07 12.79 14.70
N LYS A 289 -2.25 12.42 14.18
CA LYS A 289 -2.66 12.74 12.81
C LYS A 289 -2.83 14.25 12.68
N THR A 290 -1.69 14.94 12.66
CA THR A 290 -1.65 16.31 12.12
C THR A 290 -1.63 16.18 10.61
N SER A 291 -2.33 17.06 9.90
CA SER A 291 -2.18 17.14 8.45
C SER A 291 -0.71 17.41 8.09
N PRO A 292 -0.10 16.60 7.19
CA PRO A 292 -0.67 15.50 6.45
C PRO A 292 -0.58 14.16 7.23
N ALA A 293 -1.72 13.55 7.45
CA ALA A 293 -1.86 12.38 8.33
C ALA A 293 -1.07 11.14 7.89
N ASN A 294 -0.84 11.00 6.60
CA ASN A 294 -0.33 9.76 6.01
C ASN A 294 1.11 9.88 5.49
N VAL A 295 1.80 10.99 5.75
CA VAL A 295 3.19 11.15 5.32
C VAL A 295 4.12 10.33 6.19
N CYS A 296 4.84 9.43 5.55
CA CYS A 296 5.76 8.48 6.16
C CYS A 296 7.16 8.67 5.60
N ASN A 297 8.16 8.35 6.40
CA ASN A 297 9.56 8.43 5.99
C ASN A 297 10.36 7.15 6.26
N HIS A 298 9.69 6.04 6.58
CA HIS A 298 10.32 4.73 6.67
C HIS A 298 9.78 3.83 5.55
N LEU A 299 10.67 3.32 4.72
CA LEU A 299 10.40 2.32 3.69
C LEU A 299 11.14 1.04 4.07
N VAL A 300 10.44 -0.09 4.07
CA VAL A 300 11.04 -1.40 4.31
C VAL A 300 10.69 -2.32 3.15
N GLN A 301 11.69 -2.98 2.60
CA GLN A 301 11.52 -3.98 1.55
C GLN A 301 11.66 -5.37 2.15
N TYR A 302 10.74 -6.23 1.78
CA TYR A 302 10.71 -7.65 2.11
C TYR A 302 10.84 -8.48 0.85
N ASP A 303 11.48 -9.62 0.93
CA ASP A 303 11.29 -10.66 -0.08
C ASP A 303 9.87 -11.27 0.02
N TRP A 304 9.49 -12.06 -0.98
CA TRP A 304 8.16 -12.68 -1.00
C TRP A 304 7.99 -13.84 0.01
N ASP A 305 9.04 -14.22 0.74
CA ASP A 305 8.99 -15.11 1.89
C ASP A 305 8.87 -14.35 3.23
N GLY A 306 8.81 -13.01 3.15
CA GLY A 306 8.59 -12.11 4.29
C GLY A 306 9.85 -11.83 5.11
N CYS A 307 11.06 -12.02 4.56
CA CYS A 307 12.29 -11.60 5.20
C CYS A 307 12.59 -10.13 4.87
N PRO A 308 12.87 -9.25 5.85
CA PRO A 308 13.26 -7.89 5.56
C PRO A 308 14.65 -7.87 4.92
N VAL A 309 14.78 -7.20 3.77
CA VAL A 309 16.00 -7.15 2.96
C VAL A 309 16.66 -5.78 3.02
N HIS A 310 15.86 -4.73 2.84
CA HIS A 310 16.33 -3.35 2.87
C HIS A 310 15.43 -2.47 3.72
N ALA A 311 16.03 -1.46 4.37
CA ALA A 311 15.29 -0.45 5.13
C ALA A 311 15.85 0.94 4.88
N TYR A 312 14.98 1.89 4.53
CA TYR A 312 15.36 3.24 4.17
C TYR A 312 14.63 4.26 5.03
N ARG A 313 15.36 5.32 5.40
CA ARG A 313 14.79 6.54 5.95
C ARG A 313 14.81 7.61 4.88
N LEU A 314 13.63 8.02 4.42
CA LEU A 314 13.46 9.04 3.40
C LEU A 314 13.61 10.43 4.05
N GLU A 315 14.47 11.31 3.50
CA GLU A 315 14.59 12.69 3.97
C GLU A 315 13.31 13.50 3.72
N LYS A 316 12.63 13.23 2.63
CA LYS A 316 11.29 13.77 2.34
C LYS A 316 10.26 12.67 2.50
N GLY A 317 9.31 12.88 3.40
CA GLY A 317 8.23 11.91 3.61
C GLY A 317 7.27 11.87 2.43
N ILE A 318 6.69 10.69 2.20
CA ILE A 318 5.74 10.41 1.12
C ILE A 318 4.48 9.75 1.67
N SER A 319 3.38 9.77 0.92
CA SER A 319 2.10 9.14 1.30
C SER A 319 1.64 8.06 0.32
N ALA A 320 2.21 8.04 -0.88
CA ALA A 320 2.00 6.99 -1.88
C ALA A 320 3.33 6.65 -2.54
N LEU A 321 3.49 5.41 -2.99
CA LEU A 321 4.73 4.94 -3.60
C LEU A 321 4.47 4.02 -4.79
N CYS A 322 5.44 3.99 -5.70
CA CYS A 322 5.58 3.01 -6.77
C CYS A 322 7.06 2.68 -6.93
N MET A 323 7.39 1.42 -7.04
CA MET A 323 8.75 0.93 -7.31
C MET A 323 8.89 0.53 -8.77
N GLU A 324 10.06 0.84 -9.35
CA GLU A 324 10.49 0.31 -10.64
C GLU A 324 11.98 -0.02 -10.54
N GLY A 325 12.29 -1.29 -10.31
CA GLY A 325 13.64 -1.72 -9.99
C GLY A 325 14.16 -1.03 -8.72
N ASN A 326 15.29 -0.34 -8.82
CA ASN A 326 15.88 0.42 -7.70
C ASN A 326 15.41 1.89 -7.62
N VAL A 327 14.39 2.28 -8.38
CA VAL A 327 13.85 3.65 -8.33
C VAL A 327 12.53 3.66 -7.56
N LEU A 328 12.47 4.49 -6.52
CA LEU A 328 11.24 4.78 -5.77
C LEU A 328 10.66 6.10 -6.28
N TYR A 329 9.43 6.04 -6.74
CA TYR A 329 8.59 7.20 -7.03
C TYR A 329 7.64 7.41 -5.85
N GLY A 330 7.89 8.45 -5.07
CA GLY A 330 7.14 8.74 -3.86
C GLY A 330 6.32 10.01 -3.97
N ALA A 331 5.00 9.93 -3.84
CA ALA A 331 4.14 11.10 -3.91
C ALA A 331 3.67 11.56 -2.52
N VAL A 332 3.48 12.87 -2.39
CA VAL A 332 2.89 13.52 -1.23
C VAL A 332 1.90 14.60 -1.70
N SER A 333 0.84 14.84 -0.93
CA SER A 333 -0.20 15.81 -1.30
C SER A 333 -0.21 17.07 -0.42
N CYS A 334 0.60 17.11 0.64
CA CYS A 334 0.59 18.24 1.57
C CYS A 334 2.01 18.48 2.15
N PRO A 335 2.46 19.73 2.33
CA PRO A 335 1.77 21.00 2.09
C PRO A 335 1.58 21.33 0.61
N GLU A 336 2.36 20.74 -0.28
CA GLU A 336 2.29 20.84 -1.73
C GLU A 336 2.24 19.43 -2.33
N SER A 337 1.51 19.26 -3.44
CA SER A 337 1.48 17.99 -4.14
C SER A 337 2.76 17.81 -4.96
N ARG A 338 3.59 16.84 -4.56
CA ARG A 338 4.89 16.56 -5.18
C ARG A 338 5.11 15.08 -5.42
N LEU A 339 5.85 14.79 -6.48
CA LEU A 339 6.45 13.49 -6.74
C LEU A 339 7.95 13.62 -6.48
N TYR A 340 8.48 12.83 -5.56
CA TYR A 340 9.92 12.67 -5.29
C TYR A 340 10.43 11.41 -5.97
N ILE A 341 11.63 11.47 -6.53
CA ILE A 341 12.32 10.35 -7.17
C ILE A 341 13.54 10.02 -6.33
N TYR A 342 13.62 8.78 -5.86
CA TYR A 342 14.75 8.28 -5.08
C TYR A 342 15.44 7.14 -5.82
N GLU A 343 16.76 7.14 -5.81
CA GLU A 343 17.57 6.03 -6.26
C GLU A 343 18.01 5.22 -5.04
N LEU A 344 17.54 3.97 -4.96
CA LEU A 344 17.86 3.08 -3.86
C LEU A 344 19.18 2.35 -4.15
N SER A 345 19.98 2.10 -3.09
CA SER A 345 21.15 1.23 -3.19
C SER A 345 20.72 -0.22 -3.50
N LYS A 346 21.53 -0.90 -4.31
CA LYS A 346 21.33 -2.32 -4.62
C LYS A 346 21.90 -3.20 -3.53
#